data_88f15f8cc98bafd19a83360ee3d0d089
#
_entry.id   88f15f8cc98bafd19a83360ee3d0d089
#
_cell.length_a   1.000
_cell.length_b   1.000
_cell.length_c   1.000
_cell.angle_alpha   90.00
_cell.angle_beta   90.00
_cell.angle_gamma   90.00
#
_symmetry.space_group_name_H-M   'P 1'
#
loop_
_entity.id
_entity.type
_entity.pdbx_description
1 polymer ?
#
loop_
_entity_poly.entity_id
_entity_poly.type
_entity_poly.pdbx_seq_one_letter_code
_entity_poly.pdbx_strand_id
1 'polypeptide(L)'
;MRGKRKCRLKITGIRKKMLLVFAVLITVTGAGISVFSAAVFRQGYGKISKVYLQDVTQQTTNNLENMIQTIEDINIQILSSAVIQEQLEIVNGQEMELYSIRNISKIVERELETNALFSSDVVSLSVISKSGLEFSVKKITGRGTDFAFPEKDIYAANGTTLWGLVGPDDDICIAKAILDLTTMKPIGYINIVYEKEYFGDIVKDNSTEYSGASYVVDQDGIITVTNHEMYLGDKFPVEIETLRESETSRYDILNGTNSFYYVGNQMPNGWTLVEAVSVKEFYKNTYRVIGLTGIFLLGILILSFLSISICLLYTSPS
;
A
#
# COMPACT_ATOMS: atom_id res chain seq x y z
N MET A 1 3.93 58.73 37.76
CA MET A 1 3.69 59.26 36.41
C MET A 1 4.95 59.01 35.57
N ARG A 2 4.99 57.96 34.75
CA ARG A 2 6.10 57.65 33.86
C ARG A 2 5.66 57.94 32.43
N GLY A 3 6.18 59.05 31.86
CA GLY A 3 5.91 59.47 30.49
C GLY A 3 6.49 58.48 29.46
N LYS A 4 5.61 57.94 28.63
CA LYS A 4 5.99 57.16 27.42
C LYS A 4 6.65 58.12 26.42
N ARG A 5 7.97 58.02 26.25
CA ARG A 5 8.68 58.67 25.14
C ARG A 5 8.28 57.98 23.84
N LYS A 6 7.39 58.63 23.06
CA LYS A 6 7.17 58.26 21.66
C LYS A 6 8.45 58.57 20.87
N CYS A 7 9.16 57.55 20.45
CA CYS A 7 10.29 57.68 19.51
C CYS A 7 9.70 58.11 18.15
N ARG A 8 9.63 59.42 17.88
CA ARG A 8 9.32 59.96 16.54
C ARG A 8 10.62 59.93 15.73
N LEU A 9 10.73 58.96 14.81
CA LEU A 9 11.72 58.96 13.75
C LEU A 9 11.50 60.23 12.89
N LYS A 10 12.31 61.27 13.12
CA LYS A 10 12.35 62.48 12.29
C LYS A 10 13.09 62.17 11.02
N ILE A 11 12.37 61.72 9.96
CA ILE A 11 12.92 61.51 8.64
C ILE A 11 13.04 62.86 7.95
N THR A 12 14.23 63.46 7.99
CA THR A 12 14.53 64.79 7.43
C THR A 12 15.12 64.58 6.02
N GLY A 13 14.38 65.01 5.04
CA GLY A 13 14.80 65.01 3.60
C GLY A 13 13.84 64.27 2.68
N ILE A 14 13.42 64.89 1.59
CA ILE A 14 12.49 64.33 0.61
C ILE A 14 13.02 63.02 0.01
N ARG A 15 14.33 62.92 -0.22
CA ARG A 15 15.00 61.72 -0.76
C ARG A 15 14.85 60.52 0.19
N LYS A 16 15.05 60.70 1.50
CA LYS A 16 14.89 59.62 2.47
C LYS A 16 13.44 59.15 2.60
N LYS A 17 12.48 60.06 2.48
CA LYS A 17 11.05 59.72 2.46
C LYS A 17 10.70 58.90 1.20
N MET A 18 11.20 59.29 0.05
CA MET A 18 10.96 58.58 -1.22
C MET A 18 11.55 57.17 -1.20
N LEU A 19 12.78 57.01 -0.71
CA LEU A 19 13.42 55.69 -0.57
C LEU A 19 12.68 54.79 0.44
N LEU A 20 12.18 55.36 1.53
CA LEU A 20 11.39 54.60 2.51
C LEU A 20 10.06 54.13 1.89
N VAL A 21 9.41 54.97 1.09
CA VAL A 21 8.16 54.62 0.38
C VAL A 21 8.44 53.48 -0.61
N PHE A 22 9.54 53.54 -1.40
CA PHE A 22 9.93 52.46 -2.30
C PHE A 22 10.26 51.16 -1.57
N ALA A 23 10.99 51.22 -0.46
CA ALA A 23 11.31 50.05 0.34
C ALA A 23 10.06 49.38 0.91
N VAL A 24 9.12 50.18 1.42
CA VAL A 24 7.83 49.69 1.92
C VAL A 24 7.00 49.07 0.78
N LEU A 25 6.96 49.71 -0.40
CA LEU A 25 6.23 49.21 -1.55
C LEU A 25 6.77 47.84 -1.99
N ILE A 26 8.10 47.70 -2.14
CA ILE A 26 8.76 46.44 -2.50
C ILE A 26 8.48 45.37 -1.46
N THR A 27 8.54 45.73 -0.16
CA THR A 27 8.30 44.75 0.92
C THR A 27 6.84 44.27 0.92
N VAL A 28 5.87 45.20 0.78
CA VAL A 28 4.45 44.84 0.77
C VAL A 28 4.06 44.03 -0.44
N THR A 29 4.55 44.40 -1.64
CA THR A 29 4.29 43.64 -2.86
C THR A 29 4.96 42.26 -2.82
N GLY A 30 6.20 42.19 -2.37
CA GLY A 30 6.91 40.93 -2.21
C GLY A 30 6.23 39.98 -1.19
N ALA A 31 5.83 40.51 -0.04
CA ALA A 31 5.08 39.75 0.95
C ALA A 31 3.71 39.27 0.41
N GLY A 32 3.01 40.15 -0.31
CA GLY A 32 1.72 39.80 -0.96
C GLY A 32 1.86 38.65 -1.98
N ILE A 33 2.86 38.73 -2.85
CA ILE A 33 3.15 37.67 -3.82
C ILE A 33 3.51 36.37 -3.12
N SER A 34 4.30 36.41 -2.03
CA SER A 34 4.67 35.21 -1.28
C SER A 34 3.50 34.52 -0.62
N VAL A 35 2.62 35.30 0.03
CA VAL A 35 1.42 34.75 0.69
C VAL A 35 0.49 34.14 -0.37
N PHE A 36 0.28 34.85 -1.47
CA PHE A 36 -0.55 34.37 -2.58
C PHE A 36 0.04 33.08 -3.20
N SER A 37 1.33 33.08 -3.51
CA SER A 37 2.01 31.90 -4.04
C SER A 37 1.92 30.72 -3.07
N ALA A 38 2.16 30.94 -1.78
CA ALA A 38 2.05 29.90 -0.76
C ALA A 38 0.63 29.29 -0.69
N ALA A 39 -0.41 30.12 -0.80
CA ALA A 39 -1.80 29.67 -0.82
C ALA A 39 -2.11 28.83 -2.08
N VAL A 40 -1.70 29.30 -3.26
CA VAL A 40 -1.90 28.60 -4.53
C VAL A 40 -1.13 27.27 -4.54
N PHE A 41 0.13 27.30 -4.13
CA PHE A 41 0.94 26.07 -4.01
C PHE A 41 0.32 25.05 -3.07
N ARG A 42 -0.12 25.50 -1.88
CA ARG A 42 -0.74 24.60 -0.90
C ARG A 42 -2.00 23.92 -1.45
N GLN A 43 -2.85 24.64 -2.17
CA GLN A 43 -4.06 24.07 -2.78
C GLN A 43 -3.73 23.20 -3.99
N GLY A 44 -2.85 23.66 -4.86
CA GLY A 44 -2.48 22.94 -6.09
C GLY A 44 -1.74 21.63 -5.80
N TYR A 45 -0.69 21.69 -5.00
CA TYR A 45 0.08 20.50 -4.64
C TYR A 45 -0.74 19.50 -3.82
N GLY A 46 -1.59 19.97 -2.90
CA GLY A 46 -2.47 19.09 -2.14
C GLY A 46 -3.41 18.29 -3.03
N LYS A 47 -3.95 18.90 -4.08
CA LYS A 47 -4.82 18.21 -5.05
C LYS A 47 -4.04 17.22 -5.92
N ILE A 48 -2.89 17.65 -6.47
CA ILE A 48 -2.03 16.82 -7.32
C ILE A 48 -1.54 15.59 -6.54
N SER A 49 -1.06 15.79 -5.30
CA SER A 49 -0.57 14.68 -4.49
C SER A 49 -1.65 13.69 -4.11
N LYS A 50 -2.90 14.14 -3.89
CA LYS A 50 -4.04 13.24 -3.66
C LYS A 50 -4.35 12.39 -4.87
N VAL A 51 -4.42 13.00 -6.06
CA VAL A 51 -4.64 12.29 -7.32
C VAL A 51 -3.49 11.29 -7.55
N TYR A 52 -2.25 11.72 -7.33
CA TYR A 52 -1.10 10.82 -7.46
C TYR A 52 -1.18 9.62 -6.49
N LEU A 53 -1.56 9.85 -5.23
CA LEU A 53 -1.75 8.76 -4.26
C LEU A 53 -2.84 7.79 -4.73
N GLN A 54 -3.96 8.29 -5.25
CA GLN A 54 -5.04 7.47 -5.80
C GLN A 54 -4.55 6.67 -7.02
N ASP A 55 -3.82 7.30 -7.93
CA ASP A 55 -3.29 6.64 -9.14
C ASP A 55 -2.31 5.51 -8.77
N VAL A 56 -1.40 5.75 -7.82
CA VAL A 56 -0.45 4.74 -7.35
C VAL A 56 -1.19 3.61 -6.64
N THR A 57 -2.13 3.91 -5.74
CA THR A 57 -2.94 2.90 -5.07
C THR A 57 -3.70 2.05 -6.09
N GLN A 58 -4.29 2.68 -7.11
CA GLN A 58 -4.99 1.95 -8.17
C GLN A 58 -4.04 1.06 -8.98
N GLN A 59 -2.84 1.54 -9.31
CA GLN A 59 -1.84 0.75 -10.03
C GLN A 59 -1.38 -0.45 -9.20
N THR A 60 -1.09 -0.27 -7.92
CA THR A 60 -0.72 -1.36 -7.01
C THR A 60 -1.86 -2.36 -6.86
N THR A 61 -3.11 -1.87 -6.73
CA THR A 61 -4.31 -2.73 -6.70
C THR A 61 -4.40 -3.57 -7.96
N ASN A 62 -4.27 -2.97 -9.14
CA ASN A 62 -4.34 -3.70 -10.41
C ASN A 62 -3.25 -4.78 -10.52
N ASN A 63 -2.04 -4.51 -10.01
CA ASN A 63 -0.95 -5.50 -9.99
C ASN A 63 -1.28 -6.67 -9.05
N LEU A 64 -1.83 -6.40 -7.87
CA LEU A 64 -2.28 -7.44 -6.94
C LEU A 64 -3.48 -8.22 -7.49
N GLU A 65 -4.43 -7.56 -8.14
CA GLU A 65 -5.56 -8.22 -8.80
C GLU A 65 -5.11 -9.15 -9.91
N ASN A 66 -4.15 -8.75 -10.74
CA ASN A 66 -3.57 -9.61 -11.77
C ASN A 66 -2.88 -10.84 -11.17
N MET A 67 -2.20 -10.67 -10.03
CA MET A 67 -1.60 -11.78 -9.30
C MET A 67 -2.67 -12.73 -8.75
N ILE A 68 -3.70 -12.19 -8.08
CA ILE A 68 -4.84 -12.98 -7.58
C ILE A 68 -5.49 -13.74 -8.71
N GLN A 69 -5.69 -13.11 -9.88
CA GLN A 69 -6.26 -13.75 -11.05
C GLN A 69 -5.36 -14.90 -11.56
N THR A 70 -4.04 -14.70 -11.60
CA THR A 70 -3.08 -15.75 -11.97
C THR A 70 -3.17 -16.96 -11.05
N ILE A 71 -3.30 -16.71 -9.74
CA ILE A 71 -3.48 -17.75 -8.72
C ILE A 71 -4.82 -18.50 -8.93
N GLU A 72 -5.90 -17.78 -9.19
CA GLU A 72 -7.20 -18.39 -9.47
C GLU A 72 -7.17 -19.22 -10.76
N ASP A 73 -6.46 -18.78 -11.79
CA ASP A 73 -6.31 -19.54 -13.04
C ASP A 73 -5.54 -20.85 -12.81
N ILE A 74 -4.49 -20.84 -11.98
CA ILE A 74 -3.78 -22.05 -11.55
C ILE A 74 -4.72 -22.98 -10.78
N ASN A 75 -5.51 -22.43 -9.83
CA ASN A 75 -6.52 -23.20 -9.11
C ASN A 75 -7.49 -23.89 -10.08
N ILE A 76 -8.06 -23.14 -11.03
CA ILE A 76 -9.02 -23.66 -12.01
C ILE A 76 -8.37 -24.76 -12.85
N GLN A 77 -7.13 -24.59 -13.26
CA GLN A 77 -6.40 -25.60 -14.05
C GLN A 77 -6.25 -26.91 -13.27
N ILE A 78 -5.87 -26.85 -12.00
CA ILE A 78 -5.72 -28.03 -11.13
C ILE A 78 -7.08 -28.67 -10.86
N LEU A 79 -8.10 -27.86 -10.51
CA LEU A 79 -9.46 -28.32 -10.21
C LEU A 79 -10.12 -29.03 -11.41
N SER A 80 -9.82 -28.56 -12.64
CA SER A 80 -10.38 -29.10 -13.87
C SER A 80 -9.53 -30.22 -14.50
N SER A 81 -8.37 -30.55 -13.92
CA SER A 81 -7.52 -31.65 -14.44
C SER A 81 -8.25 -32.99 -14.38
N ALA A 82 -8.47 -33.59 -15.55
CA ALA A 82 -9.10 -34.91 -15.64
C ALA A 82 -8.32 -35.99 -14.88
N VAL A 83 -7.00 -35.84 -14.80
CA VAL A 83 -6.14 -36.75 -14.04
C VAL A 83 -6.43 -36.63 -12.54
N ILE A 84 -6.50 -35.43 -12.00
CA ILE A 84 -6.77 -35.21 -10.58
C ILE A 84 -8.18 -35.65 -10.23
N GLN A 85 -9.18 -35.31 -11.05
CA GLN A 85 -10.57 -35.72 -10.88
C GLN A 85 -10.69 -37.25 -10.80
N GLU A 86 -10.15 -37.98 -11.79
CA GLU A 86 -10.20 -39.44 -11.85
C GLU A 86 -9.51 -40.08 -10.65
N GLN A 87 -8.32 -39.59 -10.26
CA GLN A 87 -7.58 -40.18 -9.14
C GLN A 87 -8.29 -39.93 -7.80
N LEU A 88 -8.89 -38.77 -7.61
CA LEU A 88 -9.68 -38.47 -6.40
C LEU A 88 -10.96 -39.31 -6.32
N GLU A 89 -11.65 -39.57 -7.43
CA GLU A 89 -12.80 -40.46 -7.46
C GLU A 89 -12.39 -41.91 -7.05
N ILE A 90 -11.31 -42.42 -7.59
CA ILE A 90 -10.78 -43.74 -7.26
C ILE A 90 -10.47 -43.84 -5.77
N VAL A 91 -9.76 -42.85 -5.23
CA VAL A 91 -9.34 -42.84 -3.82
C VAL A 91 -10.52 -42.70 -2.85
N ASN A 92 -11.56 -41.99 -3.25
CA ASN A 92 -12.76 -41.79 -2.41
C ASN A 92 -13.73 -42.97 -2.48
N GLY A 93 -13.64 -43.84 -3.53
CA GLY A 93 -14.58 -44.91 -3.80
C GLY A 93 -14.23 -46.28 -3.20
N GLN A 94 -12.98 -46.53 -2.80
CA GLN A 94 -12.51 -47.85 -2.37
C GLN A 94 -11.43 -47.79 -1.29
N GLU A 95 -11.44 -48.78 -0.37
CA GLU A 95 -10.26 -49.06 0.45
C GLU A 95 -9.14 -49.59 -0.43
N MET A 96 -7.96 -48.96 -0.39
CA MET A 96 -6.88 -49.26 -1.30
C MET A 96 -5.67 -49.87 -0.60
N GLU A 97 -4.98 -50.79 -1.30
CA GLU A 97 -3.69 -51.27 -0.87
C GLU A 97 -2.61 -50.19 -0.99
N LEU A 98 -1.62 -50.21 -0.10
CA LEU A 98 -0.50 -49.26 -0.06
C LEU A 98 0.21 -49.06 -1.41
N TYR A 99 0.32 -50.15 -2.20
CA TYR A 99 0.94 -50.10 -3.52
C TYR A 99 0.14 -49.24 -4.52
N SER A 100 -1.17 -49.36 -4.49
CA SER A 100 -2.08 -48.57 -5.36
C SER A 100 -2.06 -47.10 -4.98
N ILE A 101 -2.07 -46.76 -3.67
CA ILE A 101 -1.95 -45.38 -3.15
C ILE A 101 -0.65 -44.74 -3.65
N ARG A 102 0.47 -45.50 -3.60
CA ARG A 102 1.78 -45.00 -4.04
C ARG A 102 1.83 -44.67 -5.53
N ASN A 103 1.13 -45.45 -6.37
CA ASN A 103 1.04 -45.17 -7.79
C ASN A 103 0.19 -43.95 -8.08
N ILE A 104 -0.94 -43.82 -7.41
CA ILE A 104 -1.81 -42.62 -7.50
C ILE A 104 -1.04 -41.38 -7.05
N SER A 105 -0.33 -41.43 -5.89
CA SER A 105 0.51 -40.36 -5.43
C SER A 105 1.46 -39.84 -6.50
N LYS A 106 2.19 -40.73 -7.15
CA LYS A 106 3.11 -40.36 -8.24
C LYS A 106 2.42 -39.70 -9.46
N ILE A 107 1.21 -40.13 -9.77
CA ILE A 107 0.44 -39.55 -10.88
C ILE A 107 -0.01 -38.15 -10.52
N VAL A 108 -0.64 -37.97 -9.34
CA VAL A 108 -1.12 -36.67 -8.87
C VAL A 108 0.04 -35.72 -8.63
N GLU A 109 1.10 -36.15 -7.94
CA GLU A 109 2.29 -35.29 -7.68
C GLU A 109 2.93 -34.81 -8.99
N ARG A 110 3.04 -35.65 -10.01
CA ARG A 110 3.55 -35.24 -11.34
C ARG A 110 2.65 -34.15 -11.97
N GLU A 111 1.35 -34.31 -11.87
CA GLU A 111 0.39 -33.33 -12.38
C GLU A 111 0.52 -32.00 -11.63
N LEU A 112 0.64 -32.07 -10.30
CA LEU A 112 0.88 -30.90 -9.46
C LEU A 112 2.24 -30.24 -9.75
N GLU A 113 3.31 -31.02 -9.94
CA GLU A 113 4.62 -30.50 -10.33
C GLU A 113 4.54 -29.69 -11.63
N THR A 114 3.81 -30.22 -12.62
CA THR A 114 3.64 -29.55 -13.91
C THR A 114 2.95 -28.20 -13.74
N ASN A 115 1.94 -28.13 -12.88
CA ASN A 115 1.20 -26.89 -12.60
C ASN A 115 1.99 -25.94 -11.65
N ALA A 116 2.75 -26.48 -10.68
CA ALA A 116 3.56 -25.69 -9.74
C ALA A 116 4.81 -25.05 -10.36
N LEU A 117 5.32 -25.60 -11.47
CA LEU A 117 6.51 -25.07 -12.16
C LEU A 117 6.30 -23.66 -12.74
N PHE A 118 5.05 -23.22 -12.89
CA PHE A 118 4.73 -21.89 -13.42
C PHE A 118 4.89 -20.74 -12.40
N SER A 119 5.04 -21.04 -11.11
CA SER A 119 5.29 -20.03 -10.08
C SER A 119 6.52 -20.35 -9.25
N SER A 120 7.49 -19.40 -9.22
CA SER A 120 8.72 -19.54 -8.40
C SER A 120 8.42 -19.48 -6.91
N ASP A 121 7.32 -18.84 -6.54
CA ASP A 121 7.04 -18.34 -5.18
C ASP A 121 6.08 -19.27 -4.39
N VAL A 122 5.73 -20.42 -4.98
CA VAL A 122 4.96 -21.47 -4.31
C VAL A 122 5.87 -22.23 -3.34
N VAL A 123 5.51 -22.23 -2.06
CA VAL A 123 6.16 -23.01 -0.99
C VAL A 123 5.73 -24.47 -1.06
N SER A 124 4.42 -24.68 -1.11
CA SER A 124 3.81 -26.02 -1.21
C SER A 124 2.49 -25.98 -1.95
N LEU A 125 2.19 -27.06 -2.62
CA LEU A 125 0.93 -27.31 -3.32
C LEU A 125 0.45 -28.70 -2.94
N SER A 126 -0.72 -28.79 -2.33
CA SER A 126 -1.30 -30.04 -1.86
C SER A 126 -2.72 -30.23 -2.39
N VAL A 127 -3.04 -31.44 -2.77
CA VAL A 127 -4.41 -31.89 -3.02
C VAL A 127 -4.76 -32.94 -1.97
N ILE A 128 -5.85 -32.70 -1.25
CA ILE A 128 -6.32 -33.57 -0.19
C ILE A 128 -7.65 -34.19 -0.63
N SER A 129 -7.72 -35.52 -0.66
CA SER A 129 -8.95 -36.23 -0.97
C SER A 129 -9.96 -36.14 0.17
N LYS A 130 -11.24 -36.36 -0.11
CA LYS A 130 -12.27 -36.46 0.93
C LYS A 130 -12.03 -37.61 1.92
N SER A 131 -11.29 -38.64 1.51
CA SER A 131 -10.86 -39.75 2.39
C SER A 131 -9.68 -39.39 3.30
N GLY A 132 -9.14 -38.16 3.18
CA GLY A 132 -8.02 -37.67 4.00
C GLY A 132 -6.63 -38.01 3.48
N LEU A 133 -6.51 -38.58 2.26
CA LEU A 133 -5.19 -38.80 1.62
C LEU A 133 -4.67 -37.50 1.04
N GLU A 134 -3.44 -37.13 1.40
CA GLU A 134 -2.74 -35.95 0.92
C GLU A 134 -1.72 -36.31 -0.16
N PHE A 135 -1.76 -35.56 -1.25
CA PHE A 135 -0.80 -35.56 -2.35
C PHE A 135 -0.15 -34.20 -2.42
N SER A 136 1.15 -34.09 -2.22
CA SER A 136 1.79 -32.78 -2.09
C SER A 136 3.11 -32.68 -2.81
N VAL A 137 3.35 -31.49 -3.37
CA VAL A 137 4.62 -31.06 -3.94
C VAL A 137 5.14 -29.89 -3.12
N LYS A 138 6.37 -30.01 -2.64
CA LYS A 138 7.04 -28.97 -1.84
C LYS A 138 8.28 -28.50 -2.60
N LYS A 139 8.37 -27.18 -2.85
CA LYS A 139 9.58 -26.58 -3.42
C LYS A 139 10.64 -26.29 -2.37
N ILE A 140 10.21 -25.93 -1.15
CA ILE A 140 11.10 -25.59 -0.04
C ILE A 140 11.08 -26.74 0.97
N THR A 141 12.20 -27.44 1.06
CA THR A 141 12.39 -28.51 2.04
C THR A 141 12.54 -27.91 3.44
N GLY A 142 11.66 -28.34 4.36
CA GLY A 142 11.72 -27.95 5.79
C GLY A 142 10.61 -27.04 6.26
N ARG A 143 9.83 -26.38 5.40
CA ARG A 143 8.59 -25.72 5.78
C ARG A 143 7.44 -26.74 5.84
N GLY A 144 6.63 -26.69 6.90
CA GLY A 144 5.49 -27.58 7.10
C GLY A 144 4.39 -27.33 6.06
N THR A 145 3.55 -28.33 5.81
CA THR A 145 2.24 -28.12 5.18
C THR A 145 1.25 -27.79 6.28
N ASP A 146 1.32 -26.58 6.81
CA ASP A 146 0.30 -26.14 7.73
C ASP A 146 -0.93 -25.69 6.95
N PHE A 147 -2.12 -25.98 7.49
CA PHE A 147 -3.38 -25.60 6.87
C PHE A 147 -3.98 -24.43 7.65
N ALA A 148 -4.26 -23.34 6.97
CA ALA A 148 -4.89 -22.17 7.60
C ALA A 148 -6.37 -22.41 7.92
N PHE A 149 -7.05 -23.33 7.20
CA PHE A 149 -8.49 -23.52 7.28
C PHE A 149 -8.86 -24.96 7.67
N PRO A 150 -9.84 -25.15 8.58
CA PRO A 150 -10.44 -26.44 8.81
C PRO A 150 -11.16 -26.95 7.54
N GLU A 151 -11.09 -28.24 7.28
CA GLU A 151 -11.72 -28.90 6.13
C GLU A 151 -13.22 -28.55 5.96
N LYS A 152 -13.95 -28.50 7.09
CA LYS A 152 -15.37 -28.14 7.12
C LYS A 152 -15.65 -26.75 6.54
N ASP A 153 -14.76 -25.80 6.78
CA ASP A 153 -14.92 -24.42 6.33
C ASP A 153 -14.62 -24.32 4.83
N ILE A 154 -13.62 -25.11 4.34
CA ILE A 154 -13.30 -25.19 2.90
C ILE A 154 -14.51 -25.76 2.13
N TYR A 155 -15.15 -26.81 2.63
CA TYR A 155 -16.32 -27.37 1.99
C TYR A 155 -17.56 -26.45 2.10
N ALA A 156 -17.71 -25.75 3.24
CA ALA A 156 -18.78 -24.77 3.41
C ALA A 156 -18.68 -23.59 2.45
N ALA A 157 -17.46 -23.23 2.04
CA ALA A 157 -17.20 -22.17 1.05
C ALA A 157 -17.69 -22.54 -0.38
N ASN A 158 -18.06 -23.80 -0.62
CA ASN A 158 -18.70 -24.30 -1.84
C ASN A 158 -18.03 -23.85 -3.14
N GLY A 159 -16.72 -24.04 -3.23
CA GLY A 159 -15.91 -23.68 -4.40
C GLY A 159 -15.45 -22.22 -4.44
N THR A 160 -15.77 -21.40 -3.42
CA THR A 160 -15.12 -20.11 -3.22
C THR A 160 -13.73 -20.32 -2.65
N THR A 161 -12.77 -19.54 -3.10
CA THR A 161 -11.39 -19.57 -2.60
C THR A 161 -11.31 -18.90 -1.23
N LEU A 162 -10.71 -19.58 -0.25
CA LEU A 162 -10.38 -19.01 1.05
C LEU A 162 -8.93 -18.52 1.03
N TRP A 163 -8.70 -17.36 1.64
CA TRP A 163 -7.41 -16.71 1.73
C TRP A 163 -7.05 -16.42 3.19
N GLY A 164 -5.84 -16.78 3.62
CA GLY A 164 -5.40 -16.55 4.98
C GLY A 164 -3.90 -16.66 5.14
N LEU A 165 -3.42 -16.51 6.37
CA LEU A 165 -2.01 -16.65 6.74
C LEU A 165 -1.76 -18.00 7.39
N VAL A 166 -0.56 -18.56 7.19
CA VAL A 166 -0.16 -19.87 7.72
C VAL A 166 1.32 -19.91 8.09
N GLY A 167 1.61 -20.70 9.14
CA GLY A 167 2.97 -20.97 9.59
C GLY A 167 3.62 -19.81 10.34
N PRO A 168 4.86 -20.01 10.81
CA PRO A 168 5.59 -19.03 11.59
C PRO A 168 6.12 -17.85 10.76
N ASP A 169 6.16 -18.02 9.45
CA ASP A 169 6.65 -16.99 8.51
C ASP A 169 5.50 -16.13 7.96
N ASP A 170 4.24 -16.39 8.38
CA ASP A 170 3.02 -15.74 7.90
C ASP A 170 2.87 -15.84 6.36
N ASP A 171 3.16 -17.02 5.82
CA ASP A 171 2.98 -17.31 4.40
C ASP A 171 1.50 -17.27 4.02
N ILE A 172 1.20 -16.94 2.76
CA ILE A 172 -0.18 -16.81 2.30
C ILE A 172 -0.71 -18.17 1.87
N CYS A 173 -1.73 -18.63 2.57
CA CYS A 173 -2.41 -19.89 2.31
C CYS A 173 -3.70 -19.65 1.53
N ILE A 174 -3.92 -20.49 0.53
CA ILE A 174 -5.09 -20.48 -0.34
C ILE A 174 -5.70 -21.87 -0.32
N ALA A 175 -6.98 -21.96 0.01
CA ALA A 175 -7.70 -23.23 0.02
C ALA A 175 -8.99 -23.15 -0.79
N LYS A 176 -9.31 -24.22 -1.54
CA LYS A 176 -10.51 -24.31 -2.37
C LYS A 176 -10.99 -25.74 -2.51
N ALA A 177 -12.29 -25.95 -2.38
CA ALA A 177 -12.90 -27.27 -2.57
C ALA A 177 -12.79 -27.72 -4.04
N ILE A 178 -12.42 -28.98 -4.26
CA ILE A 178 -12.48 -29.67 -5.55
C ILE A 178 -13.85 -30.31 -5.65
N LEU A 179 -14.63 -29.83 -6.61
CA LEU A 179 -15.94 -30.39 -6.89
C LEU A 179 -15.83 -31.37 -8.06
N ASP A 180 -16.51 -32.50 -7.95
CA ASP A 180 -16.73 -33.41 -9.05
C ASP A 180 -17.47 -32.69 -10.19
N LEU A 181 -16.91 -32.72 -11.39
CA LEU A 181 -17.43 -31.95 -12.53
C LEU A 181 -18.82 -32.41 -13.00
N THR A 182 -19.24 -33.63 -12.63
CA THR A 182 -20.53 -34.22 -13.02
C THR A 182 -21.59 -34.01 -11.96
N THR A 183 -21.24 -34.28 -10.69
CA THR A 183 -22.19 -34.26 -9.57
C THR A 183 -22.18 -32.97 -8.77
N MET A 184 -21.19 -32.12 -8.98
CA MET A 184 -20.94 -30.88 -8.21
C MET A 184 -20.80 -31.10 -6.69
N LYS A 185 -20.44 -32.33 -6.30
CA LYS A 185 -20.17 -32.66 -4.89
C LYS A 185 -18.67 -32.54 -4.60
N PRO A 186 -18.28 -32.13 -3.41
CA PRO A 186 -16.87 -32.06 -3.03
C PRO A 186 -16.24 -33.45 -2.96
N ILE A 187 -15.13 -33.61 -3.68
CA ILE A 187 -14.30 -34.84 -3.73
C ILE A 187 -12.95 -34.66 -3.06
N GLY A 188 -12.61 -33.44 -2.70
CA GLY A 188 -11.37 -33.10 -2.04
C GLY A 188 -11.23 -31.58 -1.96
N TYR A 189 -10.03 -31.13 -1.64
CA TYR A 189 -9.68 -29.71 -1.70
C TYR A 189 -8.20 -29.52 -2.06
N ILE A 190 -7.91 -28.36 -2.61
CA ILE A 190 -6.56 -27.89 -2.87
C ILE A 190 -6.12 -26.96 -1.76
N ASN A 191 -4.84 -27.02 -1.40
CA ASN A 191 -4.19 -26.08 -0.49
C ASN A 191 -2.86 -25.65 -1.12
N ILE A 192 -2.73 -24.34 -1.35
CA ILE A 192 -1.50 -23.75 -1.94
C ILE A 192 -0.96 -22.75 -0.93
N VAL A 193 0.34 -22.80 -0.69
CA VAL A 193 1.05 -21.85 0.16
C VAL A 193 2.05 -21.09 -0.69
N TYR A 194 1.96 -19.78 -0.67
CA TYR A 194 2.87 -18.84 -1.32
C TYR A 194 3.74 -18.15 -0.30
N GLU A 195 4.98 -17.85 -0.65
CA GLU A 195 5.82 -16.97 0.16
C GLU A 195 5.17 -15.60 0.28
N LYS A 196 5.11 -15.04 1.51
CA LYS A 196 4.53 -13.70 1.73
C LYS A 196 5.23 -12.62 0.92
N GLU A 197 6.54 -12.80 0.66
CA GLU A 197 7.36 -11.90 -0.13
C GLU A 197 6.82 -11.69 -1.53
N TYR A 198 6.17 -12.70 -2.10
CA TYR A 198 5.55 -12.63 -3.43
C TYR A 198 4.51 -11.50 -3.53
N PHE A 199 3.70 -11.33 -2.50
CA PHE A 199 2.77 -10.20 -2.38
C PHE A 199 3.48 -8.94 -1.89
N GLY A 200 4.43 -9.11 -0.97
CA GLY A 200 5.20 -8.04 -0.37
C GLY A 200 6.03 -7.25 -1.37
N ASP A 201 6.60 -7.90 -2.37
CA ASP A 201 7.43 -7.25 -3.37
C ASP A 201 6.61 -6.29 -4.24
N ILE A 202 5.38 -6.65 -4.64
CA ILE A 202 4.49 -5.73 -5.35
C ILE A 202 4.16 -4.50 -4.49
N VAL A 203 3.92 -4.71 -3.20
CA VAL A 203 3.62 -3.64 -2.24
C VAL A 203 4.85 -2.74 -2.01
N LYS A 204 6.07 -3.30 -2.02
CA LYS A 204 7.32 -2.56 -1.86
C LYS A 204 7.70 -1.77 -3.11
N ASP A 205 7.63 -2.38 -4.29
CA ASP A 205 8.06 -1.76 -5.56
C ASP A 205 7.22 -0.54 -5.94
N ASN A 206 5.96 -0.53 -5.53
CA ASN A 206 5.05 0.59 -5.78
C ASN A 206 5.01 1.61 -4.63
N SER A 207 5.83 1.41 -3.57
CA SER A 207 5.93 2.39 -2.50
C SER A 207 6.36 3.75 -3.06
N THR A 208 5.52 4.75 -2.82
CA THR A 208 5.68 6.10 -3.36
C THR A 208 6.97 6.77 -2.88
N GLU A 209 7.50 7.74 -3.66
CA GLU A 209 8.55 8.70 -3.23
C GLU A 209 8.22 9.40 -1.88
N TYR A 210 6.96 9.36 -1.48
CA TYR A 210 6.46 9.86 -0.22
C TYR A 210 6.47 8.72 0.79
N SER A 211 7.55 8.42 1.47
CA SER A 211 7.71 7.43 2.57
C SER A 211 6.36 7.03 3.21
N GLY A 212 5.55 6.33 2.43
CA GLY A 212 4.23 5.82 2.80
C GLY A 212 4.34 4.39 3.31
N ALA A 213 3.33 3.95 4.02
CA ALA A 213 3.16 2.55 4.39
C ALA A 213 2.00 1.98 3.59
N SER A 214 2.22 0.80 3.00
CA SER A 214 1.22 0.06 2.26
C SER A 214 0.81 -1.16 3.07
N TYR A 215 -0.49 -1.38 3.15
CA TYR A 215 -1.09 -2.48 3.90
C TYR A 215 -2.08 -3.22 3.02
N VAL A 216 -2.01 -4.54 3.01
CA VAL A 216 -3.11 -5.39 2.54
C VAL A 216 -3.83 -5.90 3.77
N VAL A 217 -5.12 -5.65 3.84
CA VAL A 217 -5.95 -5.94 5.01
C VAL A 217 -7.05 -6.91 4.58
N ASP A 218 -7.27 -7.96 5.35
CA ASP A 218 -8.29 -8.95 5.07
C ASP A 218 -9.71 -8.47 5.42
N GLN A 219 -10.69 -9.36 5.29
CA GLN A 219 -12.11 -9.05 5.54
C GLN A 219 -12.39 -8.77 7.03
N ASP A 220 -11.58 -9.30 7.94
CA ASP A 220 -11.68 -9.11 9.39
C ASP A 220 -10.94 -7.87 9.89
N GLY A 221 -10.25 -7.18 8.99
CA GLY A 221 -9.48 -6.00 9.28
C GLY A 221 -8.07 -6.30 9.79
N ILE A 222 -7.55 -7.51 9.55
CA ILE A 222 -6.20 -7.91 9.93
C ILE A 222 -5.21 -7.61 8.81
N ILE A 223 -4.05 -7.06 9.14
CA ILE A 223 -2.99 -6.76 8.19
C ILE A 223 -2.29 -8.06 7.78
N THR A 224 -2.44 -8.45 6.52
CA THR A 224 -1.91 -9.69 5.96
C THR A 224 -0.60 -9.49 5.18
N VAL A 225 -0.43 -8.32 4.56
CA VAL A 225 0.81 -7.93 3.87
C VAL A 225 1.10 -6.47 4.14
N THR A 226 2.35 -6.13 4.36
CA THR A 226 2.78 -4.75 4.55
C THR A 226 4.25 -4.59 4.21
N ASN A 227 4.65 -3.38 3.83
CA ASN A 227 6.05 -3.00 3.74
C ASN A 227 6.67 -2.65 5.11
N HIS A 228 5.89 -2.74 6.21
CA HIS A 228 6.28 -2.52 7.59
C HIS A 228 6.04 -3.78 8.43
N GLU A 229 7.06 -4.58 8.66
CA GLU A 229 6.98 -5.85 9.41
C GLU A 229 6.38 -5.74 10.83
N MET A 230 6.48 -4.57 11.46
CA MET A 230 5.98 -4.35 12.83
C MET A 230 4.44 -4.40 12.98
N TYR A 231 3.68 -4.43 11.89
CA TYR A 231 2.21 -4.35 11.91
C TYR A 231 1.53 -5.59 11.33
N LEU A 232 2.32 -6.58 10.90
CA LEU A 232 1.76 -7.81 10.34
C LEU A 232 0.98 -8.58 11.41
N GLY A 233 -0.22 -9.04 11.08
CA GLY A 233 -1.11 -9.74 12.01
C GLY A 233 -1.89 -8.82 12.97
N ASP A 234 -1.57 -7.52 13.01
CA ASP A 234 -2.31 -6.55 13.82
C ASP A 234 -3.62 -6.13 13.15
N LYS A 235 -4.58 -5.70 13.97
CA LYS A 235 -5.80 -5.11 13.45
C LYS A 235 -5.54 -3.70 12.92
N PHE A 236 -5.99 -3.44 11.68
CA PHE A 236 -5.86 -2.12 11.08
C PHE A 236 -6.63 -1.07 11.90
N PRO A 237 -6.05 0.10 12.20
CA PRO A 237 -6.61 1.06 13.17
C PRO A 237 -7.85 1.81 12.68
N VAL A 238 -8.21 1.70 11.40
CA VAL A 238 -9.36 2.38 10.80
C VAL A 238 -10.32 1.33 10.25
N GLU A 239 -11.63 1.58 10.39
CA GLU A 239 -12.65 0.70 9.81
C GLU A 239 -12.56 0.72 8.28
N ILE A 240 -12.41 -0.47 7.68
CA ILE A 240 -12.15 -0.64 6.25
C ILE A 240 -13.33 -0.11 5.41
N GLU A 241 -14.57 -0.25 5.88
CA GLU A 241 -15.77 0.28 5.21
C GLU A 241 -15.67 1.78 4.98
N THR A 242 -15.14 2.53 5.94
CA THR A 242 -15.00 3.98 5.82
C THR A 242 -13.94 4.40 4.79
N LEU A 243 -12.97 3.53 4.51
CA LEU A 243 -11.94 3.78 3.49
C LEU A 243 -12.43 3.49 2.08
N ARG A 244 -13.39 2.57 1.93
CA ARG A 244 -13.99 2.19 0.64
C ARG A 244 -14.94 3.27 0.11
N GLU A 245 -15.61 4.01 1.00
CA GLU A 245 -16.62 5.02 0.63
C GLU A 245 -16.00 6.40 0.31
N SER A 246 -14.75 6.63 0.66
CA SER A 246 -14.12 7.95 0.56
C SER A 246 -12.97 7.96 -0.43
N GLU A 247 -12.97 8.90 -1.38
CA GLU A 247 -11.91 9.07 -2.38
C GLU A 247 -10.52 9.29 -1.76
N THR A 248 -10.41 9.92 -0.61
CA THR A 248 -9.19 10.07 0.20
C THR A 248 -9.56 10.59 1.58
N SER A 249 -9.34 9.79 2.60
CA SER A 249 -9.68 10.15 3.97
C SER A 249 -8.45 10.55 4.79
N ARG A 250 -8.61 11.56 5.63
CA ARG A 250 -7.60 11.96 6.60
C ARG A 250 -8.02 11.45 7.97
N TYR A 251 -7.17 10.63 8.57
CA TYR A 251 -7.37 10.14 9.92
C TYR A 251 -6.19 10.57 10.80
N ASP A 252 -6.51 11.05 12.01
CA ASP A 252 -5.52 11.29 13.03
C ASP A 252 -5.38 10.00 13.85
N ILE A 253 -4.19 9.41 13.85
CA ILE A 253 -3.92 8.22 14.67
C ILE A 253 -4.07 8.62 16.14
N LEU A 254 -4.70 7.75 16.93
CA LEU A 254 -5.15 7.89 18.32
C LEU A 254 -4.10 8.38 19.35
N ASN A 255 -2.84 8.59 18.97
CA ASN A 255 -1.78 9.13 19.83
C ASN A 255 -1.31 10.55 19.48
N GLY A 256 -2.11 11.31 18.75
CA GLY A 256 -2.09 12.78 18.75
C GLY A 256 -0.94 13.51 18.05
N THR A 257 0.05 12.85 17.48
CA THR A 257 1.22 13.54 16.89
C THR A 257 1.36 13.42 15.37
N ASN A 258 0.77 12.40 14.75
CA ASN A 258 0.88 12.19 13.30
C ASN A 258 -0.49 11.99 12.67
N SER A 259 -0.81 12.83 11.70
CA SER A 259 -1.98 12.64 10.82
C SER A 259 -1.54 11.93 9.55
N PHE A 260 -2.36 11.02 9.06
CA PHE A 260 -2.12 10.29 7.81
C PHE A 260 -3.27 10.50 6.83
N TYR A 261 -2.96 10.50 5.54
CA TYR A 261 -3.92 10.29 4.48
C TYR A 261 -3.96 8.82 4.14
N TYR A 262 -5.15 8.26 4.04
CA TYR A 262 -5.39 6.89 3.63
C TYR A 262 -6.19 6.86 2.33
N VAL A 263 -5.84 5.91 1.46
CA VAL A 263 -6.62 5.52 0.28
C VAL A 263 -6.76 4.02 0.31
N GLY A 264 -7.98 3.52 0.18
CA GLY A 264 -8.27 2.09 0.22
C GLY A 264 -8.97 1.62 -1.05
N ASN A 265 -8.48 0.53 -1.65
CA ASN A 265 -9.12 -0.14 -2.78
C ASN A 265 -9.38 -1.60 -2.44
N GLN A 266 -10.63 -2.04 -2.64
CA GLN A 266 -11.01 -3.44 -2.42
C GLN A 266 -10.62 -4.29 -3.64
N MET A 267 -10.10 -5.50 -3.36
CA MET A 267 -9.73 -6.50 -4.35
C MET A 267 -10.80 -7.60 -4.47
N PRO A 268 -10.81 -8.38 -5.57
CA PRO A 268 -11.82 -9.41 -5.83
C PRO A 268 -11.90 -10.51 -4.76
N ASN A 269 -10.81 -10.82 -4.08
CA ASN A 269 -10.75 -11.79 -2.99
C ASN A 269 -11.32 -11.26 -1.65
N GLY A 270 -11.83 -10.02 -1.65
CA GLY A 270 -12.39 -9.37 -0.47
C GLY A 270 -11.37 -8.63 0.40
N TRP A 271 -10.07 -8.76 0.12
CA TRP A 271 -9.04 -7.98 0.78
C TRP A 271 -9.04 -6.51 0.32
N THR A 272 -8.43 -5.65 1.09
CA THR A 272 -8.35 -4.22 0.76
C THR A 272 -6.90 -3.76 0.82
N LEU A 273 -6.40 -3.21 -0.29
CA LEU A 273 -5.13 -2.48 -0.28
C LEU A 273 -5.37 -1.10 0.34
N VAL A 274 -4.55 -0.72 1.31
CA VAL A 274 -4.58 0.59 1.95
C VAL A 274 -3.21 1.23 1.85
N GLU A 275 -3.15 2.39 1.21
CA GLU A 275 -1.97 3.25 1.18
C GLU A 275 -2.10 4.35 2.24
N ALA A 276 -1.07 4.50 3.08
CA ALA A 276 -1.01 5.47 4.15
C ALA A 276 0.17 6.41 3.96
N VAL A 277 -0.07 7.73 3.84
CA VAL A 277 0.99 8.73 3.71
C VAL A 277 0.88 9.76 4.82
N SER A 278 1.97 10.01 5.53
CA SER A 278 2.03 11.05 6.56
C SER A 278 1.72 12.43 5.98
N VAL A 279 0.80 13.16 6.62
CA VAL A 279 0.46 14.55 6.22
C VAL A 279 1.71 15.43 6.19
N LYS A 280 2.65 15.21 7.09
CA LYS A 280 3.93 15.94 7.13
C LYS A 280 4.77 15.69 5.88
N GLU A 281 4.93 14.43 5.47
CA GLU A 281 5.65 14.06 4.24
C GLU A 281 4.91 14.57 2.99
N PHE A 282 3.59 14.44 2.97
CA PHE A 282 2.73 14.92 1.90
C PHE A 282 2.94 16.42 1.60
N TYR A 283 3.15 17.26 2.61
CA TYR A 283 3.40 18.69 2.43
C TYR A 283 4.88 19.10 2.47
N LYS A 284 5.82 18.17 2.64
CA LYS A 284 7.26 18.45 2.76
C LYS A 284 7.81 19.28 1.60
N ASN A 285 7.47 18.90 0.36
CA ASN A 285 7.90 19.64 -0.82
C ASN A 285 7.27 21.04 -0.88
N THR A 286 6.02 21.19 -0.47
CA THR A 286 5.34 22.49 -0.38
C THR A 286 6.07 23.41 0.58
N TYR A 287 6.41 22.95 1.77
CA TYR A 287 7.16 23.77 2.76
C TYR A 287 8.57 24.09 2.27
N ARG A 288 9.23 23.21 1.54
CA ARG A 288 10.55 23.47 0.93
C ARG A 288 10.48 24.61 -0.10
N VAL A 289 9.47 24.58 -0.99
CA VAL A 289 9.26 25.65 -1.98
C VAL A 289 8.95 26.97 -1.32
N ILE A 290 8.07 26.99 -0.31
CA ILE A 290 7.75 28.20 0.47
C ILE A 290 9.01 28.75 1.14
N GLY A 291 9.83 27.90 1.74
CA GLY A 291 11.10 28.29 2.36
C GLY A 291 12.09 28.92 1.38
N LEU A 292 12.30 28.30 0.21
CA LEU A 292 13.16 28.83 -0.85
C LEU A 292 12.65 30.19 -1.39
N THR A 293 11.36 30.33 -1.58
CA THR A 293 10.74 31.59 -2.01
C THR A 293 10.96 32.69 -0.96
N GLY A 294 10.84 32.36 0.34
CA GLY A 294 11.12 33.28 1.43
C GLY A 294 12.59 33.75 1.47
N ILE A 295 13.54 32.84 1.26
CA ILE A 295 14.97 33.15 1.19
C ILE A 295 15.26 34.07 -0.01
N PHE A 296 14.69 33.78 -1.14
CA PHE A 296 14.85 34.58 -2.37
C PHE A 296 14.33 36.02 -2.18
N LEU A 297 13.19 36.19 -1.54
CA LEU A 297 12.64 37.50 -1.21
C LEU A 297 13.51 38.27 -0.22
N LEU A 298 14.04 37.60 0.81
CA LEU A 298 15.00 38.19 1.73
C LEU A 298 16.23 38.72 0.98
N GLY A 299 16.73 37.94 0.03
CA GLY A 299 17.84 38.34 -0.85
C GLY A 299 17.54 39.61 -1.66
N ILE A 300 16.35 39.69 -2.27
CA ILE A 300 15.90 40.90 -2.98
C ILE A 300 15.82 42.11 -2.05
N LEU A 301 15.30 41.97 -0.85
CA LEU A 301 15.20 43.03 0.13
C LEU A 301 16.59 43.54 0.54
N ILE A 302 17.56 42.63 0.80
CA ILE A 302 18.93 43.00 1.14
C ILE A 302 19.58 43.76 -0.04
N LEU A 303 19.47 43.26 -1.25
CA LEU A 303 20.00 43.91 -2.46
C LEU A 303 19.37 45.28 -2.67
N SER A 304 18.07 45.43 -2.50
CA SER A 304 17.38 46.72 -2.58
C SER A 304 17.87 47.71 -1.53
N PHE A 305 18.09 47.25 -0.28
CA PHE A 305 18.62 48.08 0.79
C PHE A 305 20.06 48.51 0.54
N LEU A 306 20.93 47.59 0.02
CA LEU A 306 22.30 47.91 -0.39
C LEU A 306 22.33 48.95 -1.51
N SER A 307 21.52 48.77 -2.55
CA SER A 307 21.43 49.70 -3.68
C SER A 307 21.00 51.10 -3.24
N ILE A 308 20.02 51.18 -2.32
CA ILE A 308 19.58 52.40 -1.72
C ILE A 308 20.68 53.06 -0.89
N SER A 309 21.42 52.29 -0.11
CA SER A 309 22.53 52.80 0.73
C SER A 309 23.68 53.33 -0.11
N ILE A 310 24.05 52.64 -1.22
CA ILE A 310 25.07 53.08 -2.16
C ILE A 310 24.65 54.40 -2.83
N CYS A 311 23.41 54.49 -3.34
CA CYS A 311 22.89 55.70 -3.93
C CYS A 311 22.91 56.92 -2.98
N LEU A 312 22.64 56.67 -1.69
CA LEU A 312 22.70 57.71 -0.67
C LEU A 312 24.11 58.20 -0.37
N LEU A 313 25.09 57.30 -0.39
CA LEU A 313 26.51 57.62 -0.20
C LEU A 313 27.07 58.43 -1.41
N TYR A 314 26.69 58.06 -2.62
CA TYR A 314 27.19 58.72 -3.86
C TYR A 314 26.55 60.10 -4.14
N THR A 315 25.38 60.40 -3.56
CA THR A 315 24.65 61.63 -3.77
C THR A 315 24.72 62.59 -2.59
N SER A 316 25.61 62.36 -1.62
CA SER A 316 25.88 63.33 -0.55
C SER A 316 26.75 64.44 -1.14
N PRO A 317 26.27 65.69 -1.32
CA PRO A 317 27.10 66.79 -1.70
C PRO A 317 28.02 67.17 -0.53
N SER A 318 29.35 67.26 -0.84
CA SER A 318 30.36 67.84 0.03
C SER A 318 30.04 69.32 0.37
#